data_a0310a87153bc9ede0061acb730108dc
#
_entry.id   a0310a87153bc9ede0061acb730108dc
#
_cell.length_a   1.000
_cell.length_b   1.000
_cell.length_c   1.000
_cell.angle_alpha   90.00
_cell.angle_beta   90.00
_cell.angle_gamma   90.00
#
_symmetry.space_group_name_H-M   'P 1'
#
loop_
_entity.id
_entity.type
_entity.pdbx_description
1 polymer ?
#
loop_
_entity_poly.entity_id
_entity_poly.type
_entity_poly.pdbx_seq_one_letter_code
_entity_poly.pdbx_strand_id
1 'polypeptide(L)'
;MKFKLGDICSRLSSGKGISAKLIDDVGKFPVYGGNGLRGYTAQSNFFGECAIIGRQGAFCGNVRYFSGEAYMTEHAIVVCANKDNNTRYLAYLLGIMKLGRLSGQSAQPGLSVKTLAQQDVDMPPLEQQRKVAKILATIEKKIELNNKINEN
;
A
#
# COMPACT_ATOMS: atom_id res chain seq x y z
N MET A 1 -14.32 -12.04 11.50
CA MET A 1 -14.82 -12.89 10.42
C MET A 1 -13.75 -13.00 9.33
N LYS A 2 -13.48 -14.21 8.88
CA LYS A 2 -12.40 -14.45 7.92
C LYS A 2 -12.90 -14.37 6.48
N PHE A 3 -12.11 -13.69 5.65
CA PHE A 3 -12.37 -13.53 4.22
C PHE A 3 -11.08 -13.79 3.43
N LYS A 4 -11.22 -14.10 2.15
CA LYS A 4 -10.08 -13.99 1.24
C LYS A 4 -9.87 -12.52 0.91
N LEU A 5 -8.62 -12.10 0.83
CA LEU A 5 -8.30 -10.70 0.54
C LEU A 5 -8.98 -10.21 -0.74
N GLY A 6 -8.96 -11.01 -1.79
CA GLY A 6 -9.59 -10.64 -3.05
C GLY A 6 -11.08 -10.35 -2.95
N ASP A 7 -11.77 -10.99 -1.99
CA ASP A 7 -13.23 -10.85 -1.83
C ASP A 7 -13.63 -9.54 -1.14
N ILE A 8 -12.71 -8.89 -0.45
CA ILE A 8 -12.99 -7.64 0.28
C ILE A 8 -12.36 -6.41 -0.38
N CYS A 9 -11.80 -6.56 -1.57
CA CYS A 9 -11.16 -5.48 -2.30
C CYS A 9 -12.03 -5.00 -3.48
N SER A 10 -12.12 -3.68 -3.64
CA SER A 10 -12.63 -3.08 -4.88
C SER A 10 -11.55 -3.04 -5.94
N ARG A 11 -10.29 -3.02 -5.52
CA ARG A 11 -9.12 -3.10 -6.40
C ARG A 11 -8.01 -3.90 -5.72
N LEU A 12 -7.39 -4.78 -6.49
CA LEU A 12 -6.21 -5.55 -6.11
C LEU A 12 -5.43 -5.83 -7.40
N SER A 13 -4.59 -4.89 -7.80
CA SER A 13 -3.89 -4.96 -9.09
C SER A 13 -2.63 -4.12 -9.05
N SER A 14 -1.67 -4.47 -9.91
CA SER A 14 -0.47 -3.66 -10.12
C SER A 14 -0.81 -2.35 -10.84
N GLY A 15 0.03 -1.34 -10.66
CA GLY A 15 -0.02 -0.14 -11.47
C GLY A 15 0.52 -0.38 -12.87
N LYS A 16 0.96 0.67 -13.54
CA LYS A 16 1.43 0.63 -14.93
C LYS A 16 2.86 1.15 -15.05
N GLY A 17 3.60 0.61 -16.00
CA GLY A 17 4.94 1.07 -16.29
C GLY A 17 5.00 2.55 -16.67
N ILE A 18 6.10 3.18 -16.32
CA ILE A 18 6.40 4.56 -16.70
C ILE A 18 7.87 4.66 -17.05
N SER A 19 8.19 5.40 -18.11
CA SER A 19 9.57 5.63 -18.51
C SER A 19 10.31 6.45 -17.44
N ALA A 20 11.54 6.06 -17.13
CA ALA A 20 12.38 6.79 -16.19
C ALA A 20 12.57 8.26 -16.60
N LYS A 21 12.49 8.55 -17.90
CA LYS A 21 12.60 9.92 -18.43
C LYS A 21 11.45 10.83 -18.00
N LEU A 22 10.32 10.24 -17.59
CA LEU A 22 9.14 10.99 -17.14
C LEU A 22 9.08 11.17 -15.64
N ILE A 23 10.11 10.68 -14.92
CA ILE A 23 10.19 10.79 -13.45
C ILE A 23 11.29 11.80 -13.11
N ASP A 24 10.90 12.85 -12.36
CA ASP A 24 11.78 13.94 -11.95
C ASP A 24 11.82 14.05 -10.42
N ASP A 25 12.78 14.85 -9.92
CA ASP A 25 12.90 15.09 -8.48
C ASP A 25 11.75 15.94 -7.93
N VAL A 26 11.10 16.71 -8.80
CA VAL A 26 9.96 17.55 -8.47
C VAL A 26 8.90 17.42 -9.57
N GLY A 27 7.64 17.58 -9.22
CA GLY A 27 6.56 17.51 -10.17
C GLY A 27 5.20 17.50 -9.50
N LYS A 28 4.15 17.34 -10.30
CA LYS A 28 2.78 17.48 -9.82
C LYS A 28 2.31 16.28 -9.00
N PHE A 29 2.64 15.06 -9.44
CA PHE A 29 2.16 13.84 -8.80
C PHE A 29 3.30 12.94 -8.35
N PRO A 30 3.26 12.40 -7.12
CA PRO A 30 4.27 11.44 -6.69
C PRO A 30 4.15 10.13 -7.46
N VAL A 31 5.29 9.48 -7.68
CA VAL A 31 5.40 8.17 -8.33
C VAL A 31 5.80 7.14 -7.30
N TYR A 32 4.99 6.10 -7.12
CA TYR A 32 5.27 5.02 -6.18
C TYR A 32 5.60 3.72 -6.90
N GLY A 33 6.67 3.09 -6.46
CA GLY A 33 7.06 1.75 -6.88
C GLY A 33 7.07 0.79 -5.69
N GLY A 34 7.81 -0.30 -5.83
CA GLY A 34 7.89 -1.33 -4.79
C GLY A 34 8.61 -0.89 -3.52
N ASN A 35 9.44 0.12 -3.60
CA ASN A 35 10.25 0.64 -2.49
C ASN A 35 9.84 2.06 -2.06
N GLY A 36 8.61 2.46 -2.31
CA GLY A 36 8.12 3.76 -1.91
C GLY A 36 8.23 4.82 -3.00
N LEU A 37 8.41 6.07 -2.58
CA LEU A 37 8.44 7.22 -3.49
C LEU A 37 9.69 7.18 -4.38
N ARG A 38 9.47 7.24 -5.69
CA ARG A 38 10.55 7.25 -6.70
C ARG A 38 10.84 8.64 -7.25
N GLY A 39 9.92 9.56 -7.14
CA GLY A 39 10.01 10.88 -7.70
C GLY A 39 8.64 11.41 -8.05
N TYR A 40 8.57 12.26 -9.06
CA TYR A 40 7.32 12.94 -9.45
C TYR A 40 7.16 12.92 -10.96
N THR A 41 5.89 13.06 -11.41
CA THR A 41 5.57 13.10 -12.83
C THR A 41 4.38 14.04 -13.09
N ALA A 42 4.15 14.36 -14.36
CA ALA A 42 3.08 15.28 -14.76
C ALA A 42 1.70 14.62 -14.83
N GLN A 43 1.64 13.28 -14.81
CA GLN A 43 0.37 12.55 -14.96
C GLN A 43 0.12 11.63 -13.77
N SER A 44 -1.16 11.29 -13.56
CA SER A 44 -1.55 10.36 -12.51
C SER A 44 -2.36 9.21 -13.10
N ASN A 45 -2.36 8.07 -12.40
CA ASN A 45 -3.22 6.93 -12.73
C ASN A 45 -4.00 6.42 -11.52
N PHE A 46 -3.95 7.15 -10.41
CA PHE A 46 -4.65 6.77 -9.18
C PHE A 46 -5.12 8.00 -8.43
N PHE A 47 -6.34 7.91 -7.89
CA PHE A 47 -6.90 8.91 -6.98
C PHE A 47 -7.71 8.21 -5.89
N GLY A 48 -7.43 8.52 -4.63
CA GLY A 48 -8.17 7.99 -3.48
C GLY A 48 -7.27 7.43 -2.40
N GLU A 49 -7.76 6.41 -1.69
CA GLU A 49 -7.02 5.70 -0.65
C GLU A 49 -6.63 4.32 -1.11
N CYS A 50 -5.43 3.88 -0.73
CA CYS A 50 -5.01 2.50 -0.99
C CYS A 50 -3.91 2.07 -0.03
N ALA A 51 -3.67 0.75 0.02
CA ALA A 51 -2.41 0.21 0.48
C ALA A 51 -1.55 -0.08 -0.75
N ILE A 52 -0.28 0.29 -0.70
CA ILE A 52 0.70 0.00 -1.74
C ILE A 52 1.59 -1.11 -1.24
N ILE A 53 1.63 -2.23 -1.95
CA ILE A 53 2.46 -3.40 -1.58
C ILE A 53 3.58 -3.54 -2.60
N GLY A 54 4.83 -3.64 -2.12
CA GLY A 54 5.98 -3.87 -2.99
C GLY A 54 5.91 -5.23 -3.64
N ARG A 55 6.04 -5.26 -4.98
CA ARG A 55 5.87 -6.48 -5.77
C ARG A 55 7.16 -7.28 -5.94
N GLN A 56 8.31 -6.62 -6.01
CA GLN A 56 9.58 -7.27 -6.33
C GLN A 56 10.73 -6.75 -5.49
N GLY A 57 11.82 -7.53 -5.42
CA GLY A 57 13.07 -7.14 -4.82
C GLY A 57 13.10 -7.29 -3.31
N ALA A 58 14.10 -6.65 -2.69
CA ALA A 58 14.36 -6.75 -1.26
C ALA A 58 13.21 -6.20 -0.39
N PHE A 59 12.41 -5.30 -0.92
CA PHE A 59 11.26 -4.68 -0.23
C PHE A 59 9.93 -5.33 -0.60
N CYS A 60 9.98 -6.51 -1.23
CA CYS A 60 8.80 -7.28 -1.59
C CYS A 60 7.95 -7.55 -0.35
N GLY A 61 6.66 -7.22 -0.44
CA GLY A 61 5.73 -7.41 0.67
C GLY A 61 5.62 -6.25 1.66
N ASN A 62 6.47 -5.22 1.55
CA ASN A 62 6.32 -4.03 2.36
C ASN A 62 5.02 -3.29 2.00
N VAL A 63 4.34 -2.77 3.02
CA VAL A 63 3.04 -2.14 2.86
C VAL A 63 3.12 -0.67 3.27
N ARG A 64 2.53 0.19 2.45
CA ARG A 64 2.44 1.63 2.70
C ARG A 64 1.01 2.09 2.47
N TYR A 65 0.44 2.81 3.41
CA TYR A 65 -0.85 3.49 3.19
C TYR A 65 -0.63 4.78 2.39
N PHE A 66 -1.53 5.05 1.45
CA PHE A 66 -1.51 6.26 0.64
C PHE A 66 -2.91 6.83 0.48
N SER A 67 -3.02 8.16 0.56
CA SER A 67 -4.25 8.88 0.25
C SER A 67 -3.90 10.11 -0.58
N GLY A 68 -4.55 10.26 -1.72
CA GLY A 68 -4.34 11.38 -2.62
C GLY A 68 -4.33 10.97 -4.08
N GLU A 69 -3.58 11.71 -4.89
CA GLU A 69 -3.44 11.45 -6.32
C GLU A 69 -1.96 11.15 -6.64
N ALA A 70 -1.72 10.10 -7.41
CA ALA A 70 -0.37 9.61 -7.66
C ALA A 70 -0.29 8.79 -8.93
N TYR A 71 0.94 8.48 -9.35
CA TYR A 71 1.22 7.48 -10.36
C TYR A 71 1.74 6.21 -9.69
N MET A 72 1.03 5.09 -9.87
CA MET A 72 1.42 3.79 -9.36
C MET A 72 2.09 2.99 -10.47
N THR A 73 3.32 2.53 -10.24
CA THR A 73 4.07 1.77 -11.26
C THR A 73 3.70 0.29 -11.24
N GLU A 74 4.25 -0.47 -12.17
CA GLU A 74 4.06 -1.92 -12.26
C GLU A 74 4.68 -2.68 -11.08
N HIS A 75 5.58 -2.04 -10.32
CA HIS A 75 6.21 -2.63 -9.13
C HIS A 75 5.40 -2.37 -7.86
N ALA A 76 4.32 -1.62 -7.96
CA ALA A 76 3.41 -1.34 -6.85
C ALA A 76 2.11 -2.12 -7.06
N ILE A 77 1.74 -2.95 -6.08
CA ILE A 77 0.41 -3.57 -6.05
C ILE A 77 -0.50 -2.65 -5.26
N VAL A 78 -1.60 -2.23 -5.89
CA VAL A 78 -2.57 -1.28 -5.32
C VAL A 78 -3.74 -2.06 -4.75
N VAL A 79 -4.02 -1.86 -3.46
CA VAL A 79 -5.09 -2.54 -2.73
C VAL A 79 -6.06 -1.52 -2.17
N CYS A 80 -7.31 -1.59 -2.61
CA CYS A 80 -8.39 -0.74 -2.11
C CYS A 80 -9.47 -1.64 -1.53
N ALA A 81 -9.91 -1.36 -0.30
CA ALA A 81 -11.02 -2.10 0.29
C ALA A 81 -12.33 -1.77 -0.43
N ASN A 82 -13.28 -2.70 -0.40
CA ASN A 82 -14.61 -2.44 -0.91
C ASN A 82 -15.41 -1.56 0.06
N LYS A 83 -16.65 -1.23 -0.28
CA LYS A 83 -17.50 -0.33 0.51
C LYS A 83 -17.81 -0.82 1.93
N ASP A 84 -17.71 -2.13 2.17
CA ASP A 84 -18.00 -2.74 3.47
C ASP A 84 -16.79 -2.80 4.39
N ASN A 85 -15.64 -2.32 3.94
CA ASN A 85 -14.39 -2.37 4.68
C ASN A 85 -13.63 -1.05 4.60
N ASN A 86 -12.74 -0.82 5.56
CA ASN A 86 -11.94 0.40 5.66
C ASN A 86 -10.54 0.16 5.08
N THR A 87 -10.16 0.94 4.08
CA THR A 87 -8.86 0.79 3.40
C THR A 87 -7.69 1.03 4.34
N ARG A 88 -7.75 2.03 5.20
CA ARG A 88 -6.66 2.31 6.13
C ARG A 88 -6.47 1.19 7.15
N TYR A 89 -7.56 0.65 7.68
CA TYR A 89 -7.51 -0.54 8.55
C TYR A 89 -6.85 -1.71 7.82
N LEU A 90 -7.27 -1.95 6.58
CA LEU A 90 -6.70 -3.03 5.77
C LEU A 90 -5.21 -2.83 5.56
N ALA A 91 -4.75 -1.61 5.32
CA ALA A 91 -3.33 -1.32 5.17
C ALA A 91 -2.54 -1.68 6.44
N TYR A 92 -3.04 -1.34 7.62
CA TYR A 92 -2.40 -1.72 8.89
C TYR A 92 -2.35 -3.25 9.05
N LEU A 93 -3.46 -3.93 8.76
CA LEU A 93 -3.53 -5.38 8.87
C LEU A 93 -2.52 -6.04 7.93
N LEU A 94 -2.49 -5.63 6.67
CA LEU A 94 -1.53 -6.14 5.69
C LEU A 94 -0.08 -5.89 6.11
N GLY A 95 0.18 -4.75 6.75
CA GLY A 95 1.50 -4.39 7.23
C GLY A 95 2.06 -5.34 8.30
N ILE A 96 1.21 -5.93 9.14
CA ILE A 96 1.65 -6.87 10.17
C ILE A 96 1.64 -8.33 9.72
N MET A 97 1.11 -8.63 8.53
CA MET A 97 1.04 -10.01 8.02
C MET A 97 2.35 -10.55 7.48
N LYS A 98 3.38 -9.72 7.38
CA LYS A 98 4.71 -10.12 6.85
C LYS A 98 4.58 -10.77 5.46
N LEU A 99 4.02 -10.04 4.52
CA LEU A 99 3.70 -10.54 3.18
C LEU A 99 4.95 -10.95 2.38
N GLY A 100 6.13 -10.48 2.76
CA GLY A 100 7.39 -10.90 2.12
C GLY A 100 7.61 -12.41 2.13
N ARG A 101 7.03 -13.12 3.11
CA ARG A 101 7.10 -14.60 3.19
C ARG A 101 6.45 -15.30 1.98
N LEU A 102 5.61 -14.59 1.25
CA LEU A 102 4.88 -15.12 0.08
C LEU A 102 5.68 -14.98 -1.22
N SER A 103 6.86 -14.39 -1.18
CA SER A 103 7.64 -14.02 -2.37
C SER A 103 8.37 -15.19 -3.07
N GLY A 104 8.33 -16.36 -2.48
CA GLY A 104 9.05 -17.53 -3.02
C GLY A 104 10.54 -17.48 -2.72
N GLN A 105 11.24 -18.58 -3.08
CA GLN A 105 12.67 -18.76 -2.81
C GLN A 105 13.52 -18.53 -4.07
N SER A 106 13.24 -17.48 -4.81
CA SER A 106 14.04 -17.16 -6.00
C SER A 106 15.09 -16.10 -5.69
N ALA A 107 16.09 -16.00 -6.56
CA ALA A 107 17.12 -14.95 -6.45
C ALA A 107 16.53 -13.54 -6.56
N GLN A 108 15.37 -13.40 -7.23
CA GLN A 108 14.61 -12.18 -7.29
C GLN A 108 13.22 -12.41 -6.69
N PRO A 109 13.04 -12.09 -5.39
CA PRO A 109 11.74 -12.28 -4.75
C PRO A 109 10.64 -11.52 -5.49
N GLY A 110 9.49 -12.15 -5.66
CA GLY A 110 8.34 -11.55 -6.32
C GLY A 110 7.04 -12.00 -5.67
N LEU A 111 6.07 -11.10 -5.67
CA LEU A 111 4.77 -11.31 -5.06
C LEU A 111 3.69 -11.16 -6.13
N SER A 112 2.83 -12.18 -6.29
CA SER A 112 1.77 -12.14 -7.28
C SER A 112 0.46 -11.66 -6.68
N VAL A 113 -0.33 -10.95 -7.48
CA VAL A 113 -1.68 -10.52 -7.12
C VAL A 113 -2.55 -11.74 -6.81
N LYS A 114 -2.40 -12.81 -7.57
CA LYS A 114 -3.16 -14.06 -7.37
C LYS A 114 -2.89 -14.67 -5.99
N THR A 115 -1.63 -14.73 -5.57
CA THR A 115 -1.25 -15.26 -4.26
C THR A 115 -1.80 -14.37 -3.14
N LEU A 116 -1.70 -13.05 -3.30
CA LEU A 116 -2.27 -12.10 -2.34
C LEU A 116 -3.78 -12.26 -2.19
N ALA A 117 -4.49 -12.39 -3.31
CA ALA A 117 -5.94 -12.49 -3.31
C ALA A 117 -6.45 -13.69 -2.50
N GLN A 118 -5.65 -14.75 -2.39
CA GLN A 118 -6.00 -15.97 -1.68
C GLN A 118 -5.67 -15.94 -0.19
N GLN A 119 -5.03 -14.89 0.31
CA GLN A 119 -4.67 -14.80 1.72
C GLN A 119 -5.92 -14.59 2.57
N ASP A 120 -5.96 -15.28 3.71
CA ASP A 120 -7.02 -15.09 4.70
C ASP A 120 -6.77 -13.82 5.49
N VAL A 121 -7.80 -13.00 5.63
CA VAL A 121 -7.78 -11.80 6.44
C VAL A 121 -8.96 -11.82 7.41
N ASP A 122 -8.71 -11.41 8.64
CA ASP A 122 -9.76 -11.34 9.66
C ASP A 122 -10.20 -9.88 9.81
N MET A 123 -11.42 -9.60 9.40
CA MET A 123 -11.99 -8.26 9.38
C MET A 123 -13.13 -8.14 10.37
N PRO A 124 -12.99 -7.31 11.41
CA PRO A 124 -14.11 -7.01 12.30
C PRO A 124 -15.16 -6.16 11.58
N PRO A 125 -16.31 -5.88 12.22
CA PRO A 125 -17.30 -4.98 11.62
C PRO A 125 -16.70 -3.63 11.22
N LEU A 126 -17.23 -3.03 10.17
CA LEU A 126 -16.70 -1.78 9.58
C LEU A 126 -16.52 -0.67 10.61
N GLU A 127 -17.47 -0.49 11.51
CA GLU A 127 -17.39 0.54 12.54
C GLU A 127 -16.17 0.35 13.45
N GLN A 128 -15.89 -0.90 13.83
CA GLN A 128 -14.72 -1.22 14.63
C GLN A 128 -13.42 -0.99 13.83
N GLN A 129 -13.42 -1.34 12.54
CA GLN A 129 -12.27 -1.04 11.66
C GLN A 129 -11.98 0.46 11.65
N ARG A 130 -13.00 1.29 11.50
CA ARG A 130 -12.87 2.74 11.48
C ARG A 130 -12.29 3.29 12.79
N LYS A 131 -12.76 2.78 13.92
CA LYS A 131 -12.24 3.20 15.24
C LYS A 131 -10.78 2.86 15.41
N VAL A 132 -10.38 1.64 15.08
CA VAL A 132 -8.98 1.20 15.17
C VAL A 132 -8.10 2.02 14.24
N ALA A 133 -8.53 2.19 12.99
CA ALA A 133 -7.76 2.96 12.00
C ALA A 133 -7.55 4.41 12.48
N LYS A 134 -8.56 5.03 13.06
CA LYS A 134 -8.47 6.40 13.58
C LYS A 134 -7.46 6.49 14.73
N ILE A 135 -7.49 5.54 15.65
CA ILE A 135 -6.56 5.49 16.79
C ILE A 135 -5.12 5.36 16.29
N LEU A 136 -4.88 4.39 15.39
CA LEU A 136 -3.54 4.16 14.85
C LEU A 136 -3.04 5.35 14.05
N ALA A 137 -3.90 5.99 13.26
CA ALA A 137 -3.55 7.19 12.50
C ALA A 137 -3.14 8.34 13.43
N THR A 138 -3.83 8.51 14.56
CA THR A 138 -3.49 9.52 15.55
C THR A 138 -2.13 9.25 16.18
N ILE A 139 -1.83 7.99 16.50
CA ILE A 139 -0.53 7.58 17.05
C ILE A 139 0.58 7.84 16.05
N GLU A 140 0.41 7.47 14.79
CA GLU A 140 1.40 7.73 13.73
C GLU A 140 1.71 9.22 13.61
N LYS A 141 0.67 10.06 13.62
CA LYS A 141 0.83 11.51 13.55
C LYS A 141 1.64 12.06 14.72
N LYS A 142 1.43 11.54 15.93
CA LYS A 142 2.21 11.94 17.12
C LYS A 142 3.66 11.51 16.98
N ILE A 143 3.92 10.32 16.46
CA ILE A 143 5.29 9.82 16.22
C ILE A 143 6.00 10.73 15.23
N GLU A 144 5.36 11.09 14.13
CA GLU A 144 5.91 12.01 13.13
C GLU A 144 6.26 13.37 13.73
N LEU A 145 5.37 13.93 14.54
CA LEU A 145 5.61 15.22 15.22
C LEU A 145 6.78 15.13 16.19
N ASN A 146 6.87 14.06 16.98
CA ASN A 146 7.97 13.85 17.91
C ASN A 146 9.31 13.70 17.17
N ASN A 147 9.32 12.98 16.05
CA ASN A 147 10.53 12.83 15.24
C ASN A 147 10.99 14.18 14.68
N LYS A 148 10.08 15.02 14.21
CA LYS A 148 10.41 16.36 13.73
C LYS A 148 10.98 17.25 14.83
N ILE A 149 10.45 17.17 16.04
CA ILE A 149 10.96 17.92 17.20
C ILE A 149 12.38 17.45 17.54
N ASN A 150 12.62 16.15 17.50
CA ASN A 150 13.93 15.59 17.83
C ASN A 150 15.01 15.85 16.77
N GLU A 151 14.63 16.10 15.51
CA GLU A 151 15.54 16.46 14.42
C GLU A 151 16.07 17.90 14.53
N ASN A 152 15.41 18.75 15.29
CA ASN A 152 15.82 20.13 15.54
C ASN A 152 16.66 20.20 16.83
#